data_4a6fbd11ac464ba5033dc57815074b0a
#
_entry.id   4a6fbd11ac464ba5033dc57815074b0a
#
_cell.length_a   1.000
_cell.length_b   1.000
_cell.length_c   1.000
_cell.angle_alpha   90.00
_cell.angle_beta   90.00
_cell.angle_gamma   90.00
#
_symmetry.space_group_name_H-M   'P 1'
#
loop_
_entity.id
_entity.type
_entity.pdbx_description
1 polymer ?
#
loop_
_entity_poly.entity_id
_entity_poly.type
_entity_poly.pdbx_seq_one_letter_code
_entity_poly.pdbx_strand_id
1 'polypeptide(L)'
;VTAIDTTQGVGVSRLDAVSGFAARLRLLGVPNDSVADVLEVPADSTAYLTTDSRATLAAGRLLVTGDLNQYKQWIGRPDDECADVPLELPEPWTAGTGRDCRDLTAAEQRALEIAGNAYLFGDSRRVTEYRPVLESYRAPFMASVYAARRVHILPGATLVVAGQPAILLFEDVVLHDGGRLITHTPTNAVFGRLRKIKGERS
;
A
#
# COMPACT_ATOMS: atom_id res chain seq x y z
N VAL A 1 -11.11 -5.83 -6.47
CA VAL A 1 -10.19 -5.75 -7.61
C VAL A 1 -10.22 -4.30 -8.08
N THR A 2 -9.23 -3.50 -7.69
CA THR A 2 -9.15 -2.11 -8.12
C THR A 2 -8.07 -2.03 -9.19
N ALA A 3 -8.49 -1.89 -10.44
CA ALA A 3 -7.60 -1.50 -11.52
C ALA A 3 -7.31 0.00 -11.34
N ILE A 4 -6.03 0.38 -11.27
CA ILE A 4 -5.64 1.79 -11.28
C ILE A 4 -5.86 2.30 -12.70
N ASP A 5 -6.97 2.99 -12.91
CA ASP A 5 -7.24 3.72 -14.15
C ASP A 5 -6.41 5.01 -14.13
N THR A 6 -5.42 5.08 -15.00
CA THR A 6 -4.41 6.14 -15.06
C THR A 6 -4.89 7.41 -15.77
N THR A 7 -6.18 7.74 -15.75
CA THR A 7 -6.74 8.90 -16.48
C THR A 7 -6.78 10.21 -15.70
N GLN A 8 -6.33 10.24 -14.45
CA GLN A 8 -6.18 11.52 -13.72
C GLN A 8 -4.70 11.83 -13.49
N GLY A 9 -4.18 12.77 -14.24
CA GLY A 9 -2.82 13.27 -14.15
C GLY A 9 -2.59 13.98 -12.81
N VAL A 10 -1.89 13.32 -11.89
CA VAL A 10 -1.27 13.96 -10.72
C VAL A 10 0.02 14.61 -11.23
N GLY A 11 0.01 15.92 -11.39
CA GLY A 11 1.18 16.71 -11.76
C GLY A 11 2.15 16.80 -10.57
N VAL A 12 3.01 15.80 -10.42
CA VAL A 12 4.12 15.86 -9.46
C VAL A 12 5.32 16.52 -10.17
N SER A 13 5.83 17.61 -9.58
CA SER A 13 7.02 18.30 -10.08
C SER A 13 8.24 17.36 -10.08
N ARG A 14 9.02 17.37 -11.15
CA ARG A 14 10.13 16.43 -11.41
C ARG A 14 11.24 16.47 -10.35
N LEU A 15 11.42 17.58 -9.66
CA LEU A 15 12.41 17.76 -8.58
C LEU A 15 11.91 17.21 -7.24
N ASP A 16 10.61 17.28 -6.99
CA ASP A 16 9.99 16.77 -5.77
C ASP A 16 9.94 15.24 -5.75
N ALA A 17 9.87 14.60 -6.91
CA ALA A 17 9.77 13.15 -7.04
C ALA A 17 11.06 12.42 -6.65
N VAL A 18 12.25 12.94 -7.03
CA VAL A 18 13.55 12.32 -6.67
C VAL A 18 13.86 12.52 -5.19
N SER A 19 13.57 13.71 -4.65
CA SER A 19 13.67 13.96 -3.21
C SER A 19 12.68 13.11 -2.42
N GLY A 20 11.49 12.87 -2.99
CA GLY A 20 10.44 12.03 -2.42
C GLY A 20 10.84 10.57 -2.28
N PHE A 21 11.46 9.96 -3.30
CA PHE A 21 11.90 8.56 -3.26
C PHE A 21 12.94 8.31 -2.16
N ALA A 22 14.05 9.08 -2.16
CA ALA A 22 15.09 8.93 -1.16
C ALA A 22 14.63 9.28 0.27
N ALA A 23 13.77 10.28 0.42
CA ALA A 23 13.18 10.64 1.70
C ALA A 23 12.27 9.52 2.24
N ARG A 24 11.48 8.90 1.36
CA ARG A 24 10.58 7.81 1.71
C ARG A 24 11.35 6.54 2.10
N LEU A 25 12.44 6.21 1.39
CA LEU A 25 13.34 5.10 1.78
C LEU A 25 13.87 5.31 3.20
N ARG A 26 14.34 6.52 3.53
CA ARG A 26 14.83 6.84 4.89
C ARG A 26 13.74 6.74 5.93
N LEU A 27 12.55 7.30 5.66
CA LEU A 27 11.41 7.25 6.58
C LEU A 27 11.01 5.81 6.91
N LEU A 28 11.06 4.91 5.93
CA LEU A 28 10.73 3.49 6.10
C LEU A 28 11.95 2.66 6.55
N GLY A 29 13.10 3.30 6.78
CA GLY A 29 14.33 2.62 7.15
C GLY A 29 14.80 1.59 6.12
N VAL A 30 14.50 1.81 4.83
CA VAL A 30 14.93 0.94 3.73
C VAL A 30 16.35 1.31 3.32
N PRO A 31 17.35 0.44 3.53
CA PRO A 31 18.72 0.73 3.12
C PRO A 31 18.86 0.66 1.60
N ASN A 32 19.79 1.46 1.06
CA ASN A 32 19.97 1.58 -0.39
C ASN A 32 20.40 0.26 -1.07
N ASP A 33 21.06 -0.62 -0.37
CA ASP A 33 21.50 -1.94 -0.84
C ASP A 33 20.34 -2.94 -0.98
N SER A 34 19.20 -2.68 -0.33
CA SER A 34 17.98 -3.46 -0.49
C SER A 34 17.05 -2.93 -1.59
N VAL A 35 17.46 -1.87 -2.28
CA VAL A 35 16.72 -1.32 -3.45
C VAL A 35 17.16 -2.06 -4.71
N ALA A 36 16.25 -2.72 -5.39
CA ALA A 36 16.55 -3.36 -6.67
C ALA A 36 16.89 -2.31 -7.74
N ASP A 37 17.95 -2.53 -8.51
CA ASP A 37 18.29 -1.61 -9.60
C ASP A 37 17.27 -1.68 -10.73
N VAL A 38 16.85 -2.89 -11.10
CA VAL A 38 15.85 -3.13 -12.14
C VAL A 38 14.97 -4.30 -11.73
N LEU A 39 13.65 -4.10 -11.83
CA LEU A 39 12.65 -5.16 -11.84
C LEU A 39 12.04 -5.21 -13.23
N GLU A 40 12.14 -6.36 -13.89
CA GLU A 40 11.57 -6.56 -15.22
C GLU A 40 10.55 -7.69 -15.19
N VAL A 41 9.35 -7.41 -15.70
CA VAL A 41 8.33 -8.41 -15.93
C VAL A 41 8.35 -8.75 -17.42
N PRO A 42 8.73 -10.00 -17.79
CA PRO A 42 8.84 -10.42 -19.16
C PRO A 42 7.53 -10.26 -19.95
N ALA A 43 7.62 -10.05 -21.25
CA ALA A 43 6.46 -9.90 -22.11
C ALA A 43 5.48 -11.09 -21.95
N ASP A 44 4.19 -10.81 -22.03
CA ASP A 44 3.09 -11.80 -21.98
C ASP A 44 3.12 -12.70 -20.73
N SER A 45 3.80 -12.26 -19.67
CA SER A 45 3.92 -13.02 -18.42
C SER A 45 3.22 -12.31 -17.24
N THR A 46 3.03 -13.07 -16.16
CA THR A 46 2.57 -12.54 -14.88
C THR A 46 3.63 -12.77 -13.82
N ALA A 47 4.04 -11.69 -13.15
CA ALA A 47 4.95 -11.76 -12.02
C ALA A 47 4.26 -11.19 -10.77
N TYR A 48 4.74 -11.58 -9.59
CA TYR A 48 4.12 -11.23 -8.33
C TYR A 48 5.11 -10.49 -7.42
N LEU A 49 4.61 -9.50 -6.69
CA LEU A 49 5.22 -8.98 -5.48
C LEU A 49 4.38 -9.50 -4.31
N THR A 50 4.92 -10.44 -3.58
CA THR A 50 4.23 -11.14 -2.51
C THR A 50 5.20 -11.55 -1.41
N THR A 51 4.69 -11.86 -0.23
CA THR A 51 5.47 -12.39 0.90
C THR A 51 5.91 -13.84 0.71
N ASP A 52 5.33 -14.57 -0.26
CA ASP A 52 5.82 -15.89 -0.63
C ASP A 52 7.13 -15.76 -1.41
N SER A 53 8.24 -16.12 -0.76
CA SER A 53 9.59 -16.04 -1.33
C SER A 53 9.79 -16.90 -2.58
N ARG A 54 8.94 -17.89 -2.84
CA ARG A 54 9.04 -18.76 -4.02
C ARG A 54 8.35 -18.17 -5.25
N ALA A 55 7.39 -17.28 -5.04
CA ALA A 55 6.57 -16.70 -6.10
C ALA A 55 6.89 -15.23 -6.37
N THR A 56 7.66 -14.56 -5.49
CA THR A 56 7.90 -13.13 -5.60
C THR A 56 8.99 -12.80 -6.61
N LEU A 57 8.75 -11.77 -7.43
CA LEU A 57 9.75 -11.20 -8.35
C LEU A 57 10.90 -10.52 -7.60
N ALA A 58 10.64 -9.95 -6.44
CA ALA A 58 11.62 -9.31 -5.60
C ALA A 58 11.32 -9.56 -4.12
N ALA A 59 12.38 -9.65 -3.32
CA ALA A 59 12.24 -9.74 -1.87
C ALA A 59 11.67 -8.44 -1.31
N GLY A 60 10.55 -8.53 -0.61
CA GLY A 60 9.98 -7.42 0.14
C GLY A 60 10.60 -7.32 1.52
N ARG A 61 10.77 -6.09 2.02
CA ARG A 61 11.12 -5.84 3.41
C ARG A 61 9.85 -5.78 4.25
N LEU A 62 9.74 -6.63 5.26
CA LEU A 62 8.63 -6.60 6.20
C LEU A 62 8.84 -5.48 7.23
N LEU A 63 7.85 -4.60 7.35
CA LEU A 63 7.72 -3.64 8.43
C LEU A 63 6.67 -4.14 9.40
N VAL A 64 6.94 -3.97 10.71
CA VAL A 64 6.05 -4.38 11.79
C VAL A 64 5.95 -3.25 12.81
N THR A 65 4.75 -2.92 13.23
CA THR A 65 4.50 -1.93 14.29
C THR A 65 3.29 -2.29 15.13
N GLY A 66 3.28 -1.87 16.40
CA GLY A 66 2.09 -1.89 17.26
C GLY A 66 1.29 -0.57 17.18
N ASP A 67 1.86 0.47 16.57
CA ASP A 67 1.28 1.82 16.51
C ASP A 67 0.46 2.02 15.22
N LEU A 68 -0.83 2.24 15.38
CA LEU A 68 -1.76 2.44 14.27
C LEU A 68 -1.50 3.75 13.51
N ASN A 69 -1.01 4.81 14.16
CA ASN A 69 -0.62 6.04 13.47
C ASN A 69 0.57 5.81 12.55
N GLN A 70 1.59 5.08 13.03
CA GLN A 70 2.73 4.72 12.21
C GLN A 70 2.30 3.86 11.02
N TYR A 71 1.40 2.92 11.24
CA TYR A 71 0.86 2.09 10.18
C TYR A 71 0.07 2.91 9.14
N LYS A 72 -0.75 3.89 9.60
CA LYS A 72 -1.43 4.83 8.71
C LYS A 72 -0.44 5.64 7.85
N GLN A 73 0.68 6.10 8.43
CA GLN A 73 1.72 6.79 7.67
C GLN A 73 2.34 5.91 6.57
N TRP A 74 2.37 4.59 6.77
CA TRP A 74 2.90 3.65 5.79
C TRP A 74 1.95 3.39 4.63
N ILE A 75 0.70 3.01 4.92
CA ILE A 75 -0.25 2.51 3.92
C ILE A 75 -1.52 3.34 3.79
N GLY A 76 -1.81 4.22 4.75
CA GLY A 76 -3.03 5.00 4.80
C GLY A 76 -3.01 6.24 3.90
N ARG A 77 -4.13 6.97 3.94
CA ARG A 77 -4.27 8.29 3.33
C ARG A 77 -4.02 9.39 4.36
N PRO A 78 -3.43 10.54 3.96
CA PRO A 78 -3.43 11.74 4.79
C PRO A 78 -4.86 12.18 5.11
N ASP A 79 -5.09 12.64 6.35
CA ASP A 79 -6.43 13.06 6.79
C ASP A 79 -7.01 14.21 5.97
N ASP A 80 -6.16 15.11 5.51
CA ASP A 80 -6.56 16.29 4.74
C ASP A 80 -6.95 15.98 3.29
N GLU A 81 -6.67 14.76 2.82
CA GLU A 81 -7.05 14.28 1.49
C GLU A 81 -8.35 13.45 1.50
N CYS A 82 -8.97 13.28 2.68
CA CYS A 82 -10.12 12.43 2.85
C CYS A 82 -11.43 13.19 2.69
N ALA A 83 -12.36 12.61 1.93
CA ALA A 83 -13.72 13.13 1.84
C ALA A 83 -14.46 12.93 3.17
N ASP A 84 -15.32 13.89 3.52
CA ASP A 84 -16.18 13.77 4.69
C ASP A 84 -17.35 12.83 4.38
N VAL A 85 -17.19 11.56 4.74
CA VAL A 85 -18.21 10.52 4.57
C VAL A 85 -18.89 10.29 5.91
N PRO A 86 -20.25 10.26 5.96
CA PRO A 86 -20.95 9.90 7.18
C PRO A 86 -20.52 8.53 7.67
N LEU A 87 -20.21 8.44 8.97
CA LEU A 87 -19.80 7.21 9.63
C LEU A 87 -20.79 6.92 10.74
N GLU A 88 -21.48 5.79 10.62
CA GLU A 88 -22.32 5.24 11.70
C GLU A 88 -21.54 4.14 12.39
N LEU A 89 -20.98 4.46 13.55
CA LEU A 89 -20.27 3.52 14.41
C LEU A 89 -20.92 3.54 15.80
N PRO A 90 -21.04 2.39 16.47
CA PRO A 90 -21.39 2.35 17.88
C PRO A 90 -20.28 2.99 18.72
N GLU A 91 -20.56 3.27 19.98
CA GLU A 91 -19.50 3.69 20.90
C GLU A 91 -18.42 2.60 21.02
N PRO A 92 -17.14 2.98 21.04
CA PRO A 92 -16.07 2.01 21.19
C PRO A 92 -16.13 1.39 22.60
N TRP A 93 -15.97 0.07 22.66
CA TRP A 93 -15.87 -0.63 23.94
C TRP A 93 -14.47 -0.53 24.53
N THR A 94 -14.36 -0.81 25.83
CA THR A 94 -13.06 -0.76 26.52
C THR A 94 -12.12 -1.82 25.97
N ALA A 95 -10.96 -1.39 25.45
CA ALA A 95 -9.89 -2.28 25.02
C ALA A 95 -9.24 -2.98 26.23
N GLY A 96 -8.69 -4.17 26.02
CA GLY A 96 -7.84 -4.82 27.01
C GLY A 96 -8.55 -5.63 28.09
N THR A 97 -9.80 -6.01 27.90
CA THR A 97 -10.53 -6.88 28.82
C THR A 97 -10.12 -8.37 28.76
N GLY A 98 -9.00 -8.69 28.10
CA GLY A 98 -8.52 -10.08 27.94
C GLY A 98 -9.35 -10.92 26.96
N ARG A 99 -10.26 -10.31 26.20
CA ARG A 99 -11.04 -10.99 25.16
C ARG A 99 -10.16 -11.22 23.91
N ASP A 100 -10.23 -12.42 23.36
CA ASP A 100 -9.63 -12.72 22.04
C ASP A 100 -10.49 -12.10 20.91
N CYS A 101 -9.89 -11.85 19.74
CA CYS A 101 -10.64 -11.45 18.54
C CYS A 101 -11.78 -12.43 18.19
N ARG A 102 -11.64 -13.70 18.57
CA ARG A 102 -12.65 -14.76 18.37
C ARG A 102 -13.88 -14.62 19.26
N ASP A 103 -13.73 -13.89 20.36
CA ASP A 103 -14.81 -13.65 21.32
C ASP A 103 -15.67 -12.44 20.97
N LEU A 104 -15.30 -11.72 19.90
CA LEU A 104 -16.04 -10.58 19.41
C LEU A 104 -17.32 -11.02 18.69
N THR A 105 -18.41 -10.35 18.99
CA THR A 105 -19.66 -10.51 18.24
C THR A 105 -19.49 -10.06 16.79
N ALA A 106 -20.36 -10.52 15.91
CA ALA A 106 -20.36 -10.10 14.50
C ALA A 106 -20.53 -8.56 14.36
N ALA A 107 -21.27 -7.92 15.25
CA ALA A 107 -21.45 -6.47 15.27
C ALA A 107 -20.14 -5.75 15.66
N GLU A 108 -19.43 -6.24 16.68
CA GLU A 108 -18.13 -5.70 17.10
C GLU A 108 -17.06 -5.91 16.02
N GLN A 109 -17.01 -7.08 15.39
CA GLN A 109 -16.10 -7.34 14.26
C GLN A 109 -16.33 -6.38 13.09
N ARG A 110 -17.60 -6.16 12.74
CA ARG A 110 -17.97 -5.20 11.71
C ARG A 110 -17.63 -3.76 12.09
N ALA A 111 -17.83 -3.37 13.34
CA ALA A 111 -17.44 -2.04 13.84
C ALA A 111 -15.92 -1.84 13.76
N LEU A 112 -15.11 -2.85 14.14
CA LEU A 112 -13.65 -2.81 13.98
C LEU A 112 -13.22 -2.69 12.53
N GLU A 113 -13.89 -3.36 11.60
CA GLU A 113 -13.57 -3.28 10.17
C GLU A 113 -13.87 -1.89 9.64
N ILE A 114 -15.06 -1.34 9.94
CA ILE A 114 -15.45 0.01 9.51
C ILE A 114 -14.53 1.06 10.12
N ALA A 115 -14.27 0.98 11.44
CA ALA A 115 -13.40 1.91 12.15
C ALA A 115 -11.96 1.83 11.63
N GLY A 116 -11.44 0.62 11.37
CA GLY A 116 -10.10 0.42 10.82
C GLY A 116 -9.96 1.00 9.42
N ASN A 117 -10.94 0.78 8.55
CA ASN A 117 -10.96 1.37 7.21
C ASN A 117 -11.06 2.90 7.25
N ALA A 118 -11.93 3.43 8.13
CA ALA A 118 -12.07 4.86 8.32
C ALA A 118 -10.80 5.49 8.89
N TYR A 119 -10.11 4.79 9.82
CA TYR A 119 -8.86 5.27 10.37
C TYR A 119 -7.75 5.31 9.31
N LEU A 120 -7.60 4.26 8.53
CA LEU A 120 -6.49 4.14 7.56
C LEU A 120 -6.73 4.95 6.29
N PHE A 121 -7.94 4.92 5.75
CA PHE A 121 -8.26 5.46 4.42
C PHE A 121 -9.23 6.64 4.45
N GLY A 122 -9.71 7.00 5.63
CA GLY A 122 -10.53 8.18 5.90
C GLY A 122 -9.82 9.16 6.84
N ASP A 123 -10.59 10.15 7.33
CA ASP A 123 -10.11 11.08 8.35
C ASP A 123 -10.05 10.40 9.73
N SER A 124 -8.83 10.04 10.16
CA SER A 124 -8.60 9.33 11.42
C SER A 124 -9.05 10.11 12.66
N ARG A 125 -9.14 11.43 12.57
CA ARG A 125 -9.59 12.30 13.67
C ARG A 125 -11.01 12.00 14.10
N ARG A 126 -11.83 11.49 13.19
CA ARG A 126 -13.25 11.14 13.42
C ARG A 126 -13.44 9.80 14.16
N VAL A 127 -12.41 8.97 14.17
CA VAL A 127 -12.44 7.62 14.77
C VAL A 127 -11.30 7.40 15.76
N THR A 128 -10.74 8.49 16.29
CA THR A 128 -9.62 8.45 17.24
C THR A 128 -9.93 7.62 18.48
N GLU A 129 -11.19 7.62 18.95
CA GLU A 129 -11.64 6.85 20.09
C GLU A 129 -11.55 5.33 19.89
N TYR A 130 -11.59 4.87 18.63
CA TYR A 130 -11.42 3.46 18.28
C TYR A 130 -9.95 3.00 18.25
N ARG A 131 -8.99 3.93 18.30
CA ARG A 131 -7.56 3.59 18.21
C ARG A 131 -7.13 2.55 19.25
N PRO A 132 -7.42 2.69 20.56
CA PRO A 132 -7.02 1.69 21.57
C PRO A 132 -7.61 0.30 21.28
N VAL A 133 -8.85 0.25 20.80
CA VAL A 133 -9.53 -0.99 20.44
C VAL A 133 -8.87 -1.63 19.22
N LEU A 134 -8.60 -0.84 18.17
CA LEU A 134 -7.93 -1.31 16.94
C LEU A 134 -6.53 -1.83 17.24
N GLU A 135 -5.73 -1.11 18.04
CA GLU A 135 -4.39 -1.54 18.44
C GLU A 135 -4.45 -2.83 19.28
N SER A 136 -5.41 -2.96 20.18
CA SER A 136 -5.57 -4.16 21.02
C SER A 136 -5.91 -5.43 20.21
N TYR A 137 -6.76 -5.31 19.21
CA TYR A 137 -7.29 -6.47 18.48
C TYR A 137 -6.62 -6.73 17.13
N ARG A 138 -5.94 -5.76 16.54
CA ARG A 138 -5.37 -5.85 15.20
C ARG A 138 -3.85 -5.80 15.14
N ALA A 139 -3.17 -5.33 16.20
CA ALA A 139 -1.72 -5.37 16.25
C ALA A 139 -1.19 -6.81 16.40
N PRO A 140 0.02 -7.12 15.87
CA PRO A 140 0.91 -6.21 15.17
C PRO A 140 0.45 -5.92 13.74
N PHE A 141 0.61 -4.65 13.33
CA PHE A 141 0.36 -4.23 11.96
C PHE A 141 1.58 -4.50 11.10
N MET A 142 1.36 -5.03 9.91
CA MET A 142 2.44 -5.45 9.01
C MET A 142 2.22 -4.89 7.60
N ALA A 143 3.31 -4.47 6.96
CA ALA A 143 3.34 -4.08 5.56
C ALA A 143 4.64 -4.52 4.89
N SER A 144 4.58 -4.91 3.63
CA SER A 144 5.75 -5.26 2.83
C SER A 144 6.19 -4.10 1.96
N VAL A 145 7.46 -3.71 2.04
CA VAL A 145 8.02 -2.66 1.18
C VAL A 145 8.77 -3.29 0.02
N TYR A 146 8.41 -2.91 -1.19
CA TYR A 146 9.13 -3.25 -2.42
C TYR A 146 9.72 -1.97 -3.00
N ALA A 147 11.03 -1.91 -3.14
CA ALA A 147 11.75 -0.75 -3.62
C ALA A 147 12.59 -1.07 -4.84
N ALA A 148 12.48 -0.27 -5.88
CA ALA A 148 13.27 -0.40 -7.10
C ALA A 148 13.56 0.95 -7.75
N ARG A 149 14.73 1.08 -8.41
CA ARG A 149 15.06 2.25 -9.20
C ARG A 149 14.30 2.26 -10.51
N ARG A 150 14.22 1.10 -11.16
CA ARG A 150 13.52 0.97 -12.45
C ARG A 150 12.62 -0.27 -12.43
N VAL A 151 11.41 -0.10 -12.92
CA VAL A 151 10.46 -1.19 -13.10
C VAL A 151 9.99 -1.17 -14.56
N HIS A 152 10.22 -2.26 -15.25
CA HIS A 152 9.77 -2.45 -16.64
C HIS A 152 8.71 -3.53 -16.68
N ILE A 153 7.50 -3.16 -17.08
CA ILE A 153 6.43 -4.11 -17.36
C ILE A 153 6.29 -4.18 -18.88
N LEU A 154 6.85 -5.26 -19.45
CA LEU A 154 6.97 -5.43 -20.89
C LEU A 154 5.59 -5.65 -21.56
N PRO A 155 5.50 -5.68 -22.91
CA PRO A 155 4.22 -5.78 -23.60
C PRO A 155 3.38 -6.99 -23.13
N GLY A 156 2.09 -6.75 -22.89
CA GLY A 156 1.16 -7.80 -22.42
C GLY A 156 1.39 -8.31 -20.98
N ALA A 157 2.49 -7.90 -20.34
CA ALA A 157 2.86 -8.40 -19.02
C ALA A 157 2.00 -7.82 -17.89
N THR A 158 1.91 -8.55 -16.78
CA THR A 158 1.17 -8.12 -15.59
C THR A 158 2.04 -8.27 -14.33
N LEU A 159 2.22 -7.17 -13.59
CA LEU A 159 2.78 -7.20 -12.24
C LEU A 159 1.64 -7.18 -11.24
N VAL A 160 1.56 -8.21 -10.40
CA VAL A 160 0.51 -8.36 -9.38
C VAL A 160 1.10 -8.15 -8.00
N VAL A 161 0.49 -7.27 -7.20
CA VAL A 161 0.80 -7.08 -5.79
C VAL A 161 -0.24 -7.81 -4.94
N ALA A 162 0.18 -8.78 -4.15
CA ALA A 162 -0.72 -9.63 -3.39
C ALA A 162 -0.14 -10.01 -2.00
N GLY A 163 -1.02 -10.51 -1.14
CA GLY A 163 -0.66 -10.94 0.22
C GLY A 163 -0.89 -9.85 1.25
N GLN A 164 0.14 -9.49 2.00
CA GLN A 164 0.05 -8.43 3.00
C GLN A 164 -0.05 -7.04 2.36
N PRO A 165 -0.57 -6.03 3.09
CA PRO A 165 -0.52 -4.65 2.67
C PRO A 165 0.87 -4.24 2.20
N ALA A 166 0.95 -3.50 1.10
CA ALA A 166 2.21 -3.25 0.43
C ALA A 166 2.51 -1.76 0.26
N ILE A 167 3.79 -1.43 0.27
CA ILE A 167 4.32 -0.12 -0.08
C ILE A 167 5.22 -0.31 -1.29
N LEU A 168 4.89 0.34 -2.40
CA LEU A 168 5.70 0.34 -3.61
C LEU A 168 6.47 1.65 -3.69
N LEU A 169 7.78 1.56 -3.68
CA LEU A 169 8.67 2.69 -3.88
C LEU A 169 9.46 2.47 -5.15
N PHE A 170 9.00 3.05 -6.26
CA PHE A 170 9.66 2.92 -7.54
C PHE A 170 10.08 4.29 -8.08
N GLU A 171 11.36 4.43 -8.45
CA GLU A 171 11.86 5.70 -8.96
C GLU A 171 11.39 5.96 -10.40
N ASP A 172 11.46 4.94 -11.28
CA ASP A 172 10.98 5.02 -12.66
C ASP A 172 10.22 3.76 -13.03
N VAL A 173 8.96 3.91 -13.44
CA VAL A 173 8.11 2.82 -13.89
C VAL A 173 7.76 2.99 -15.35
N VAL A 174 8.03 1.98 -16.14
CA VAL A 174 7.71 1.93 -17.57
C VAL A 174 6.69 0.82 -17.83
N LEU A 175 5.50 1.22 -18.23
CA LEU A 175 4.44 0.31 -18.70
C LEU A 175 4.48 0.30 -20.22
N HIS A 176 4.82 -0.83 -20.80
CA HIS A 176 4.72 -1.03 -22.24
C HIS A 176 3.28 -1.34 -22.67
N ASP A 177 3.03 -1.44 -23.96
CA ASP A 177 1.70 -1.67 -24.50
C ASP A 177 1.05 -2.94 -23.91
N GLY A 178 -0.18 -2.82 -23.41
CA GLY A 178 -0.84 -3.91 -22.69
C GLY A 178 -0.27 -4.26 -21.32
N GLY A 179 0.85 -3.63 -20.90
CA GLY A 179 1.44 -3.83 -19.57
C GLY A 179 0.53 -3.34 -18.45
N ARG A 180 0.45 -4.09 -17.33
CA ARG A 180 -0.47 -3.81 -16.21
C ARG A 180 0.21 -3.94 -14.87
N LEU A 181 -0.18 -3.06 -13.93
CA LEU A 181 0.09 -3.21 -12.50
C LEU A 181 -1.27 -3.39 -11.79
N ILE A 182 -1.44 -4.51 -11.10
CA ILE A 182 -2.68 -4.87 -10.42
C ILE A 182 -2.39 -5.06 -8.93
N THR A 183 -3.24 -4.51 -8.07
CA THR A 183 -3.13 -4.68 -6.62
C THR A 183 -4.33 -5.45 -6.08
N HIS A 184 -4.07 -6.53 -5.37
CA HIS A 184 -5.08 -7.34 -4.66
C HIS A 184 -5.05 -7.11 -3.15
N THR A 185 -4.20 -6.21 -2.67
CA THR A 185 -4.07 -5.84 -1.26
C THR A 185 -4.01 -4.31 -1.14
N PRO A 186 -4.34 -3.74 0.02
CA PRO A 186 -4.12 -2.31 0.26
C PRO A 186 -2.67 -1.94 -0.07
N THR A 187 -2.51 -0.98 -0.97
CA THR A 187 -1.20 -0.64 -1.51
C THR A 187 -1.02 0.88 -1.54
N ASN A 188 0.05 1.35 -0.92
CA ASN A 188 0.53 2.72 -1.07
C ASN A 188 1.66 2.71 -2.10
N ALA A 189 1.44 3.35 -3.25
CA ALA A 189 2.40 3.37 -4.34
C ALA A 189 2.95 4.78 -4.56
N VAL A 190 4.26 4.91 -4.46
CA VAL A 190 4.99 6.16 -4.72
C VAL A 190 5.91 5.93 -5.92
N PHE A 191 5.60 6.60 -7.02
CA PHE A 191 6.40 6.55 -8.24
C PHE A 191 7.05 7.90 -8.47
N GLY A 192 8.37 7.91 -8.62
CA GLY A 192 9.11 9.12 -9.02
C GLY A 192 8.75 9.52 -10.44
N ARG A 193 8.59 8.54 -11.33
CA ARG A 193 8.10 8.72 -12.68
C ARG A 193 7.30 7.50 -13.13
N LEU A 194 6.19 7.74 -13.80
CA LEU A 194 5.40 6.70 -14.46
C LEU A 194 5.27 7.05 -15.95
N ARG A 195 5.70 6.14 -16.83
CA ARG A 195 5.63 6.30 -18.27
C ARG A 195 4.85 5.14 -18.89
N LYS A 196 3.95 5.46 -19.80
CA LYS A 196 3.27 4.48 -20.63
C LYS A 196 3.76 4.59 -22.05
N ILE A 197 4.34 3.53 -22.58
CA ILE A 197 4.81 3.43 -23.96
C ILE A 197 3.74 2.69 -24.75
N LYS A 198 3.15 3.38 -25.73
CA LYS A 198 2.24 2.73 -26.69
C LYS A 198 3.08 2.06 -27.76
N GLY A 199 2.77 0.82 -28.12
CA GLY A 199 3.33 0.17 -29.29
C GLY A 199 2.94 0.96 -30.55
N GLU A 200 3.86 1.12 -31.48
CA GLU A 200 3.50 1.58 -32.81
C GLU A 200 2.55 0.55 -33.42
N ARG A 201 1.35 0.99 -33.79
CA ARG A 201 0.43 0.15 -34.55
C ARG A 201 1.04 0.00 -35.94
N SER A 202 1.58 -1.18 -36.23
CA SER A 202 1.92 -1.59 -37.59
C SER A 202 0.66 -1.75 -38.42
#